data_044869e5aef43f2481e2799e774e9174
#
_entry.id   044869e5aef43f2481e2799e774e9174
#
_cell.length_a   1.000
_cell.length_b   1.000
_cell.length_c   1.000
_cell.angle_alpha   90.00
_cell.angle_beta   90.00
_cell.angle_gamma   90.00
#
_symmetry.space_group_name_H-M   'P 1'
#
loop_
_entity.id
_entity.type
_entity.pdbx_description
1 polymer ?
#
loop_
_entity_poly.entity_id
_entity_poly.type
_entity_poly.pdbx_seq_one_letter_code
_entity_poly.pdbx_strand_id
1 'polypeptide(L)'
;KNLYSSLSELKTSTMAKNGNWYMEIGKDGDSYVFTTYKDTGSPLETYKCSASRISIVYEAGTSSYDVDDYTIMVKFSKADGSCDSVTATKSGMDPVELKNTATSGTFKVTSSGVDYESKLWYKTGKVTTSN
;
A
#
# COMPACT_ATOMS: atom_id res chain seq x y z
N LYS A 1 -5.54 -8.01 11.17
CA LYS A 1 -4.27 -7.58 10.59
C LYS A 1 -4.43 -6.20 10.00
N ASN A 2 -3.60 -5.26 10.39
CA ASN A 2 -3.71 -3.90 9.91
C ASN A 2 -2.73 -3.61 8.77
N LEU A 3 -2.87 -2.45 8.16
CA LEU A 3 -2.05 -2.06 7.03
C LEU A 3 -0.57 -1.94 7.38
N TYR A 4 -0.26 -1.41 8.57
CA TYR A 4 1.11 -1.32 9.06
C TYR A 4 1.77 -2.70 9.11
N SER A 5 1.11 -3.67 9.71
CA SER A 5 1.62 -5.05 9.81
C SER A 5 1.81 -5.66 8.44
N SER A 6 0.85 -5.45 7.54
CA SER A 6 0.91 -5.98 6.18
C SER A 6 2.10 -5.42 5.39
N LEU A 7 2.35 -4.12 5.49
CA LEU A 7 3.48 -3.48 4.82
C LEU A 7 4.82 -3.93 5.42
N SER A 8 4.89 -4.06 6.75
CA SER A 8 6.10 -4.51 7.44
C SER A 8 6.44 -5.95 7.06
N GLU A 9 5.45 -6.83 6.98
CA GLU A 9 5.65 -8.21 6.54
C GLU A 9 6.09 -8.28 5.08
N LEU A 10 5.52 -7.44 4.22
CA LEU A 10 5.91 -7.39 2.82
C LEU A 10 7.39 -7.04 2.69
N LYS A 11 7.84 -6.02 3.42
CA LYS A 11 9.25 -5.61 3.40
C LYS A 11 10.16 -6.74 3.87
N THR A 12 9.82 -7.38 4.99
CA THR A 12 10.58 -8.51 5.53
C THR A 12 10.65 -9.66 4.54
N SER A 13 9.53 -10.02 3.93
CA SER A 13 9.47 -11.10 2.95
C SER A 13 10.28 -10.78 1.70
N THR A 14 10.21 -9.55 1.23
CA THR A 14 10.97 -9.11 0.05
C THR A 14 12.47 -9.25 0.27
N MET A 15 12.95 -8.89 1.45
CA MET A 15 14.39 -8.94 1.75
C MET A 15 14.89 -10.33 2.10
N ALA A 16 14.04 -11.17 2.68
CA ALA A 16 14.45 -12.48 3.21
C ALA A 16 14.17 -13.66 2.29
N LYS A 17 13.25 -13.52 1.34
CA LYS A 17 12.78 -14.63 0.51
C LYS A 17 13.04 -14.36 -0.96
N ASN A 18 13.15 -15.43 -1.74
CA ASN A 18 13.32 -15.32 -3.20
C ASN A 18 12.03 -14.79 -3.85
N GLY A 19 12.21 -14.19 -5.03
CA GLY A 19 11.11 -13.72 -5.85
C GLY A 19 10.87 -12.22 -5.74
N ASN A 20 9.97 -11.74 -6.57
CA ASN A 20 9.55 -10.34 -6.60
C ASN A 20 8.23 -10.20 -5.85
N TRP A 21 8.28 -9.56 -4.70
CA TRP A 21 7.13 -9.42 -3.80
C TRP A 21 6.54 -8.02 -3.93
N TYR A 22 5.22 -7.94 -4.02
CA TYR A 22 4.52 -6.66 -4.01
C TYR A 22 3.13 -6.82 -3.42
N MET A 23 2.52 -5.71 -3.02
CA MET A 23 1.20 -5.69 -2.44
C MET A 23 0.33 -4.69 -3.19
N GLU A 24 -0.94 -5.06 -3.40
CA GLU A 24 -1.95 -4.15 -3.91
C GLU A 24 -2.98 -3.87 -2.83
N ILE A 25 -3.28 -2.61 -2.63
CA ILE A 25 -4.30 -2.14 -1.71
C ILE A 25 -5.40 -1.49 -2.55
N GLY A 26 -6.59 -2.06 -2.51
CA GLY A 26 -7.71 -1.58 -3.31
C GLY A 26 -9.04 -1.91 -2.66
N LYS A 27 -10.11 -1.64 -3.39
CA LYS A 27 -11.47 -1.93 -2.95
C LYS A 27 -12.12 -2.90 -3.91
N ASP A 28 -12.75 -3.92 -3.37
CA ASP A 28 -13.53 -4.90 -4.14
C ASP A 28 -14.91 -5.00 -3.52
N GLY A 29 -15.91 -4.42 -4.21
CA GLY A 29 -17.25 -4.37 -3.68
C GLY A 29 -17.33 -3.59 -2.37
N ASP A 30 -17.74 -4.26 -1.31
CA ASP A 30 -17.93 -3.66 0.01
C ASP A 30 -16.72 -3.86 0.93
N SER A 31 -15.59 -4.28 0.39
CA SER A 31 -14.40 -4.57 1.19
C SER A 31 -13.18 -3.88 0.65
N TYR A 32 -12.30 -3.40 1.55
CA TYR A 32 -10.92 -3.08 1.19
C TYR A 32 -10.12 -4.37 1.22
N VAL A 33 -9.24 -4.52 0.24
CA VAL A 33 -8.50 -5.76 0.02
C VAL A 33 -7.01 -5.45 -0.04
N PHE A 34 -6.23 -6.14 0.77
CA PHE A 34 -4.77 -6.09 0.75
C PHE A 34 -4.31 -7.43 0.19
N THR A 35 -3.72 -7.42 -1.00
CA THR A 35 -3.32 -8.65 -1.69
C THR A 35 -1.82 -8.65 -1.89
N THR A 36 -1.17 -9.71 -1.40
CA THR A 36 0.28 -9.90 -1.58
C THR A 36 0.51 -10.86 -2.74
N TYR A 37 1.40 -10.46 -3.63
CA TYR A 37 1.80 -11.25 -4.79
C TYR A 37 3.28 -11.58 -4.71
N LYS A 38 3.64 -12.72 -5.29
CA LYS A 38 5.02 -13.11 -5.52
C LYS A 38 5.19 -13.36 -7.01
N ASP A 39 6.13 -12.66 -7.65
CA ASP A 39 6.37 -12.75 -9.10
C ASP A 39 5.10 -12.35 -9.87
N THR A 40 4.84 -12.99 -11.02
CA THR A 40 3.64 -12.77 -11.81
C THR A 40 2.68 -13.93 -11.61
N GLY A 41 1.44 -13.67 -11.30
CA GLY A 41 0.46 -14.73 -11.22
C GLY A 41 -0.50 -14.60 -10.07
N SER A 42 -0.82 -15.73 -9.44
CA SER A 42 -1.89 -15.79 -8.44
C SER A 42 -1.51 -15.11 -7.14
N PRO A 43 -2.49 -14.52 -6.44
CA PRO A 43 -2.26 -13.95 -5.12
C PRO A 43 -1.73 -15.00 -4.15
N LEU A 44 -0.73 -14.60 -3.36
CA LEU A 44 -0.17 -15.45 -2.32
C LEU A 44 -0.98 -15.38 -1.04
N GLU A 45 -1.44 -14.18 -0.71
CA GLU A 45 -2.23 -13.91 0.49
C GLU A 45 -3.18 -12.76 0.22
N THR A 46 -4.42 -12.89 0.70
CA THR A 46 -5.42 -11.84 0.59
C THR A 46 -6.04 -11.58 1.95
N TYR A 47 -6.05 -10.32 2.35
CA TYR A 47 -6.67 -9.88 3.59
C TYR A 47 -7.79 -8.88 3.25
N LYS A 48 -8.99 -9.13 3.78
CA LYS A 48 -10.15 -8.27 3.52
C LYS A 48 -10.66 -7.64 4.79
N CYS A 49 -11.09 -6.38 4.69
CA CYS A 49 -11.84 -5.75 5.77
C CYS A 49 -13.05 -5.02 5.18
N SER A 50 -14.14 -5.00 5.94
CA SER A 50 -15.36 -4.32 5.53
C SER A 50 -15.10 -2.83 5.32
N ALA A 51 -15.61 -2.28 4.22
CA ALA A 51 -15.53 -0.85 3.94
C ALA A 51 -16.64 -0.06 4.63
N SER A 52 -17.52 -0.73 5.40
CA SER A 52 -18.57 -0.06 6.15
C SER A 52 -17.96 0.83 7.22
N ARG A 53 -18.24 2.14 7.16
CA ARG A 53 -17.75 3.14 8.13
C ARG A 53 -16.24 3.31 8.12
N ILE A 54 -15.54 2.83 7.09
CA ILE A 54 -14.09 2.96 6.96
C ILE A 54 -13.82 3.59 5.60
N SER A 55 -12.87 4.53 5.57
CA SER A 55 -12.35 5.04 4.32
C SER A 55 -10.82 4.97 4.34
N ILE A 56 -10.20 4.72 3.20
CA ILE A 56 -8.75 4.68 3.06
C ILE A 56 -8.37 5.63 1.92
N VAL A 57 -7.46 6.54 2.24
CA VAL A 57 -6.90 7.50 1.28
C VAL A 57 -5.38 7.41 1.35
N TYR A 58 -4.73 7.42 0.19
CA TYR A 58 -3.28 7.48 0.12
C TYR A 58 -2.86 8.88 -0.29
N GLU A 59 -2.03 9.52 0.51
CA GLU A 59 -1.55 10.88 0.28
C GLU A 59 -0.05 10.86 0.00
N ALA A 60 0.37 11.48 -1.11
CA ALA A 60 1.77 11.57 -1.48
C ALA A 60 2.05 12.98 -2.03
N GLY A 61 2.90 13.74 -1.33
CA GLY A 61 3.14 15.14 -1.66
C GLY A 61 1.87 15.96 -1.53
N THR A 62 1.46 16.65 -2.60
CA THR A 62 0.22 17.42 -2.64
C THR A 62 -0.94 16.64 -3.25
N SER A 63 -0.72 15.39 -3.63
CA SER A 63 -1.73 14.57 -4.29
C SER A 63 -2.38 13.61 -3.31
N SER A 64 -3.64 13.29 -3.57
CA SER A 64 -4.43 12.41 -2.73
C SER A 64 -5.15 11.40 -3.62
N TYR A 65 -5.14 10.13 -3.22
CA TYR A 65 -5.71 9.02 -4.00
C TYR A 65 -6.67 8.26 -3.12
N ASP A 66 -7.95 8.32 -3.44
CA ASP A 66 -8.99 7.60 -2.72
C ASP A 66 -8.95 6.14 -3.15
N VAL A 67 -8.79 5.23 -2.20
CA VAL A 67 -8.69 3.79 -2.48
C VAL A 67 -10.02 3.20 -2.96
N ASP A 68 -11.12 3.95 -2.84
CA ASP A 68 -12.37 3.56 -3.49
C ASP A 68 -12.24 3.55 -5.02
N ASP A 69 -11.38 4.42 -5.57
CA ASP A 69 -11.20 4.58 -7.01
C ASP A 69 -9.84 4.09 -7.51
N TYR A 70 -8.83 4.13 -6.67
CA TYR A 70 -7.45 3.80 -7.03
C TYR A 70 -6.97 2.55 -6.31
N THR A 71 -6.18 1.75 -7.01
CA THR A 71 -5.40 0.68 -6.40
C THR A 71 -3.98 1.18 -6.19
N ILE A 72 -3.48 1.05 -4.97
CA ILE A 72 -2.12 1.44 -4.62
C ILE A 72 -1.27 0.17 -4.58
N MET A 73 -0.20 0.16 -5.37
CA MET A 73 0.75 -0.96 -5.38
C MET A 73 2.03 -0.51 -4.68
N VAL A 74 2.54 -1.33 -3.77
CA VAL A 74 3.78 -1.07 -3.04
C VAL A 74 4.74 -2.23 -3.29
N LYS A 75 5.96 -1.90 -3.70
CA LYS A 75 7.02 -2.87 -3.92
C LYS A 75 8.30 -2.38 -3.25
N PHE A 76 8.91 -3.23 -2.43
CA PHE A 76 10.17 -2.91 -1.77
C PHE A 76 11.34 -3.47 -2.56
N SER A 77 12.50 -2.82 -2.44
CA SER A 77 13.73 -3.31 -3.02
C SER A 77 14.26 -4.49 -2.21
N LYS A 78 14.62 -5.56 -2.89
CA LYS A 78 15.23 -6.73 -2.27
C LYS A 78 16.63 -6.41 -1.74
N ALA A 79 17.31 -5.46 -2.36
CA ALA A 79 18.69 -5.15 -2.02
C ALA A 79 18.82 -4.43 -0.68
N ASP A 80 17.97 -3.45 -0.40
CA ASP A 80 18.11 -2.60 0.78
C ASP A 80 16.81 -2.30 1.52
N GLY A 81 15.68 -2.81 1.03
CA GLY A 81 14.39 -2.58 1.68
C GLY A 81 13.77 -1.22 1.42
N SER A 82 14.41 -0.36 0.63
CA SER A 82 13.79 0.90 0.22
C SER A 82 12.58 0.61 -0.67
N CYS A 83 11.77 1.63 -0.96
CA CYS A 83 10.66 1.45 -1.91
C CYS A 83 11.21 1.42 -3.33
N ASP A 84 10.96 0.33 -4.02
CA ASP A 84 11.33 0.17 -5.43
C ASP A 84 10.30 0.84 -6.33
N SER A 85 9.02 0.70 -6.00
CA SER A 85 7.93 1.31 -6.75
C SER A 85 6.71 1.48 -5.85
N VAL A 86 6.04 2.61 -6.00
CA VAL A 86 4.73 2.85 -5.38
C VAL A 86 3.87 3.52 -6.44
N THR A 87 2.81 2.84 -6.88
CA THR A 87 1.96 3.35 -7.95
C THR A 87 0.52 3.49 -7.52
N ALA A 88 -0.17 4.45 -8.12
CA ALA A 88 -1.62 4.60 -8.03
C ALA A 88 -2.21 4.34 -9.40
N THR A 89 -3.16 3.43 -9.47
CA THR A 89 -3.80 3.03 -10.72
C THR A 89 -5.31 3.14 -10.59
N LYS A 90 -5.93 3.79 -11.56
CA LYS A 90 -7.37 3.88 -11.68
C LYS A 90 -7.80 3.19 -12.97
N SER A 91 -8.99 2.55 -12.95
CA SER A 91 -9.52 1.87 -14.12
C SER A 91 -9.53 2.78 -15.36
N GLY A 92 -8.95 2.28 -16.46
CA GLY A 92 -8.87 3.03 -17.72
C GLY A 92 -7.74 4.05 -17.79
N MET A 93 -6.88 4.13 -16.79
CA MET A 93 -5.74 5.05 -16.77
C MET A 93 -4.43 4.30 -16.58
N ASP A 94 -3.34 4.91 -17.04
CA ASP A 94 -2.01 4.35 -16.82
C ASP A 94 -1.62 4.52 -15.35
N PRO A 95 -0.81 3.60 -14.80
CA PRO A 95 -0.29 3.74 -13.45
C PRO A 95 0.53 5.02 -13.29
N VAL A 96 0.38 5.68 -12.14
CA VAL A 96 1.15 6.86 -11.78
C VAL A 96 2.19 6.43 -10.75
N GLU A 97 3.48 6.60 -11.09
CA GLU A 97 4.56 6.30 -10.15
C GLU A 97 4.71 7.46 -9.16
N LEU A 98 4.64 7.15 -7.87
CA LEU A 98 4.66 8.17 -6.81
C LEU A 98 6.00 8.28 -6.10
N LYS A 99 6.86 7.31 -6.25
CA LYS A 99 8.15 7.25 -5.56
C LYS A 99 9.03 8.48 -5.82
N ASN A 100 8.96 9.03 -7.02
CA ASN A 100 9.80 10.16 -7.42
C ASN A 100 9.10 11.51 -7.27
N THR A 101 7.84 11.54 -6.85
CA THR A 101 7.08 12.78 -6.72
C THR A 101 7.02 13.31 -5.30
N ALA A 102 7.45 12.48 -4.34
CA ALA A 102 7.44 12.82 -2.92
C ALA A 102 8.50 11.99 -2.21
N THR A 103 8.78 12.32 -0.95
CA THR A 103 9.72 11.55 -0.12
C THR A 103 9.02 10.46 0.68
N SER A 104 7.72 10.56 0.83
CA SER A 104 6.90 9.62 1.59
C SER A 104 5.47 9.66 1.11
N GLY A 105 4.72 8.62 1.48
CA GLY A 105 3.29 8.57 1.30
C GLY A 105 2.61 8.06 2.57
N THR A 106 1.38 8.46 2.79
CA THR A 106 0.65 8.11 4.00
C THR A 106 -0.68 7.47 3.64
N PHE A 107 -0.91 6.26 4.15
CA PHE A 107 -2.24 5.66 4.15
C PHE A 107 -3.01 6.18 5.34
N LYS A 108 -4.08 6.90 5.06
CA LYS A 108 -4.95 7.46 6.09
C LYS A 108 -6.23 6.63 6.14
N VAL A 109 -6.41 5.93 7.24
CA VAL A 109 -7.59 5.10 7.48
C VAL A 109 -8.48 5.83 8.47
N THR A 110 -9.68 6.18 8.04
CA THR A 110 -10.66 6.84 8.90
C THR A 110 -11.72 5.83 9.29
N SER A 111 -11.93 5.63 10.59
CA SER A 111 -12.92 4.71 11.13
C SER A 111 -13.67 5.40 12.26
N SER A 112 -14.99 5.54 12.10
CA SER A 112 -15.85 6.16 13.12
C SER A 112 -15.36 7.53 13.59
N GLY A 113 -14.86 8.34 12.65
CA GLY A 113 -14.36 9.69 12.94
C GLY A 113 -12.96 9.75 13.51
N VAL A 114 -12.27 8.61 13.63
CA VAL A 114 -10.89 8.55 14.13
C VAL A 114 -9.97 8.21 12.96
N ASP A 115 -8.89 8.97 12.82
CA ASP A 115 -7.90 8.76 11.78
C ASP A 115 -6.73 7.95 12.31
N TYR A 116 -6.32 6.94 11.54
CA TYR A 116 -5.11 6.15 11.76
C TYR A 116 -4.23 6.31 10.55
N GLU A 117 -2.96 6.61 10.75
CA GLU A 117 -2.03 6.85 9.65
C GLU A 117 -0.88 5.85 9.65
N SER A 118 -0.57 5.34 8.46
CA SER A 118 0.62 4.53 8.22
C SER A 118 1.45 5.24 7.17
N LYS A 119 2.61 5.75 7.57
CA LYS A 119 3.48 6.54 6.70
C LYS A 119 4.63 5.68 6.20
N LEU A 120 4.79 5.70 4.89
CA LEU A 120 5.81 4.92 4.19
C LEU A 120 6.87 5.88 3.65
N TRP A 121 8.10 5.73 4.15
CA TRP A 121 9.25 6.53 3.73
C TRP A 121 9.92 5.83 2.56
N TYR A 122 9.92 6.46 1.39
CA TYR A 122 10.33 5.80 0.16
C TYR A 122 11.81 5.44 0.12
N LYS A 123 12.66 6.33 0.60
CA LYS A 123 14.11 6.13 0.53
C LYS A 123 14.61 4.99 1.42
N THR A 124 13.97 4.77 2.56
CA THR A 124 14.37 3.74 3.51
C THR A 124 13.44 2.55 3.57
N GLY A 125 12.21 2.70 3.08
CA GLY A 125 11.17 1.68 3.24
C GLY A 125 10.62 1.60 4.66
N LYS A 126 10.96 2.57 5.52
CA LYS A 126 10.47 2.58 6.90
C LYS A 126 8.97 2.88 6.91
N VAL A 127 8.23 2.17 7.76
CA VAL A 127 6.80 2.39 7.97
C VAL A 127 6.61 2.83 9.42
N THR A 128 5.90 3.94 9.60
CA THR A 128 5.57 4.46 10.94
C THR A 128 4.06 4.62 11.06
N THR A 129 3.57 4.61 12.30
CA THR A 129 2.13 4.75 12.56
C THR A 129 1.86 5.93 13.47
N SER A 130 0.68 6.52 13.31
CA SER A 130 0.14 7.50 14.23
C SER A 130 -1.39 7.46 14.22
N ASN A 131 -2.00 8.04 15.23
CA ASN A 131 -3.45 8.16 15.28
C ASN A 131 -3.87 9.44 16.02
#